data_34a33e406da8dce3e8fed223371ac734
#
_entry.id   34a33e406da8dce3e8fed223371ac734
#
_cell.length_a   1.000
_cell.length_b   1.000
_cell.length_c   1.000
_cell.angle_alpha   90.00
_cell.angle_beta   90.00
_cell.angle_gamma   90.00
#
_symmetry.space_group_name_H-M   'P 1'
#
loop_
_entity.id
_entity.type
_entity.pdbx_description
1 polymer ?
#
loop_
_entity_poly.entity_id
_entity_poly.type
_entity_poly.pdbx_seq_one_letter_code
_entity_poly.pdbx_strand_id
1 'polypeptide(L)'
;MATCPRGSITYNATFCACPPGRLLNRTSNTCSLFTASSAIYTETGIAYSVSFPETIFSFDSIKKFTQSQAVFLEATLVMLLSWLLFCFFLRCRKLGDGRNFWFNIRWWISRLDVCFATRHWLDDQQVVVKRKTELGGTFSMASWILFIGLFAALLYQIISKRTIEVHNVRATNAPDLAYFVNDMEFNVTTISSMSCSNLHGLGNLVTGNPGFIDHRVVSLTDLVNYTCQNTSTGPTLTFKCNNCRFNKDFMYISWQFIDLPNVPASAVGFQFNLTIRNHVDKRHTSFVSGTLKNGSAFDDRPVTFRGRDPNVLKFNLFPQIYHNLHDLRLIQPLFHEFVPGSFSRDATHLQASLQTSTDGLVNTTLYVNYLSAYLVEIEQQNIMGPVSFLADLGGLYCICIGIFFYFLVQCEYRIKKLRNEDSTMRNIRNRLKAQKRWDKVSAFLRKQLVFCIGKFYIEIQFLFLGPQMG
;
A
#
# COMPACT_ATOMS: atom_id res chain seq x y z
N MET A 1 -21.68 -52.11 20.21
CA MET A 1 -20.95 -51.77 18.98
C MET A 1 -21.06 -50.25 18.77
N ALA A 2 -19.97 -49.57 18.70
CA ALA A 2 -20.01 -48.14 18.39
C ALA A 2 -20.52 -47.98 16.95
N THR A 3 -21.60 -47.23 16.76
CA THR A 3 -22.11 -46.92 15.44
C THR A 3 -21.20 -45.88 14.79
N CYS A 4 -20.43 -46.30 13.80
CA CYS A 4 -19.54 -45.39 13.08
C CYS A 4 -20.32 -44.30 12.30
N PRO A 5 -19.78 -43.09 12.18
CA PRO A 5 -20.33 -42.01 11.41
C PRO A 5 -20.59 -42.40 9.95
N ARG A 6 -21.62 -41.83 9.33
CA ARG A 6 -21.91 -42.10 7.92
C ARG A 6 -20.74 -41.74 7.02
N GLY A 7 -20.33 -42.69 6.17
CA GLY A 7 -19.22 -42.50 5.25
C GLY A 7 -17.82 -42.63 5.89
N SER A 8 -17.72 -43.16 7.13
CA SER A 8 -16.43 -43.47 7.76
C SER A 8 -15.96 -44.89 7.39
N ILE A 9 -14.65 -45.09 7.58
CA ILE A 9 -13.96 -46.37 7.52
C ILE A 9 -13.93 -46.96 8.91
N THR A 10 -14.39 -48.21 9.07
CA THR A 10 -14.33 -48.93 10.34
C THR A 10 -13.05 -49.77 10.43
N TYR A 11 -12.34 -49.66 11.53
CA TYR A 11 -11.14 -50.46 11.81
C TYR A 11 -11.46 -51.66 12.73
N ASN A 12 -12.04 -51.35 13.84
CA ASN A 12 -12.51 -52.35 14.81
C ASN A 12 -13.71 -51.82 15.57
N ALA A 13 -14.16 -52.48 16.63
CA ALA A 13 -15.31 -52.04 17.42
C ALA A 13 -15.20 -50.65 18.04
N THR A 14 -13.99 -50.10 18.12
CA THR A 14 -13.66 -48.84 18.84
C THR A 14 -13.18 -47.71 17.93
N PHE A 15 -12.71 -48.01 16.71
CA PHE A 15 -12.11 -47.01 15.80
C PHE A 15 -12.93 -46.85 14.54
N CYS A 16 -13.31 -45.60 14.26
CA CYS A 16 -13.87 -45.14 12.99
C CYS A 16 -13.07 -43.92 12.51
N ALA A 17 -12.71 -43.89 11.26
CA ALA A 17 -12.00 -42.76 10.64
C ALA A 17 -12.70 -42.30 9.37
N CYS A 18 -12.64 -41.02 9.06
CA CYS A 18 -13.10 -40.51 7.78
C CYS A 18 -12.15 -40.93 6.65
N PRO A 19 -12.66 -41.15 5.43
CA PRO A 19 -11.80 -41.35 4.26
C PRO A 19 -10.82 -40.19 4.02
N PRO A 20 -9.77 -40.40 3.21
CA PRO A 20 -8.78 -39.38 2.94
C PRO A 20 -9.37 -38.02 2.55
N GLY A 21 -8.85 -36.95 3.14
CA GLY A 21 -9.30 -35.58 2.90
C GLY A 21 -10.65 -35.20 3.48
N ARG A 22 -11.30 -36.07 4.23
CA ARG A 22 -12.59 -35.79 4.88
C ARG A 22 -12.43 -35.57 6.37
N LEU A 23 -13.16 -34.62 6.90
CA LEU A 23 -13.23 -34.28 8.30
C LEU A 23 -14.55 -34.74 8.92
N LEU A 24 -14.50 -35.27 10.12
CA LEU A 24 -15.71 -35.61 10.86
C LEU A 24 -16.42 -34.34 11.33
N ASN A 25 -17.59 -34.08 10.79
CA ASN A 25 -18.47 -33.06 11.34
C ASN A 25 -19.20 -33.64 12.56
N ARG A 26 -18.84 -33.13 13.75
CA ARG A 26 -19.37 -33.63 15.04
C ARG A 26 -20.87 -33.33 15.21
N THR A 27 -21.39 -32.28 14.59
CA THR A 27 -22.79 -31.89 14.70
C THR A 27 -23.70 -32.82 13.86
N SER A 28 -23.30 -33.17 12.65
CA SER A 28 -24.02 -34.03 11.75
C SER A 28 -23.61 -35.48 11.82
N ASN A 29 -22.56 -35.80 12.54
CA ASN A 29 -21.93 -37.12 12.62
C ASN A 29 -21.68 -37.77 11.24
N THR A 30 -21.20 -36.98 10.32
CA THR A 30 -20.89 -37.38 8.93
C THR A 30 -19.47 -36.93 8.53
N CYS A 31 -18.84 -37.71 7.64
CA CYS A 31 -17.54 -37.32 7.07
C CYS A 31 -17.75 -36.39 5.87
N SER A 32 -17.45 -35.12 6.04
CA SER A 32 -17.52 -34.08 5.00
C SER A 32 -16.13 -33.77 4.43
N LEU A 33 -16.10 -33.46 3.13
CA LEU A 33 -14.86 -32.98 2.50
C LEU A 33 -14.47 -31.64 3.10
N PHE A 34 -13.20 -31.46 3.41
CA PHE A 34 -12.67 -30.15 3.81
C PHE A 34 -12.54 -29.25 2.57
N THR A 35 -13.41 -28.25 2.46
CA THR A 35 -13.54 -27.38 1.28
C THR A 35 -12.78 -26.07 1.43
N ALA A 36 -11.52 -26.09 1.85
CA ALA A 36 -10.69 -24.90 1.68
C ALA A 36 -10.44 -24.66 0.18
N SER A 37 -10.50 -23.41 -0.24
CA SER A 37 -10.57 -23.00 -1.66
C SER A 37 -9.34 -23.30 -2.49
N SER A 38 -8.20 -23.64 -1.88
CA SER A 38 -6.95 -23.96 -2.58
C SER A 38 -6.16 -25.03 -1.84
N ALA A 39 -5.38 -25.80 -2.58
CA ALA A 39 -4.52 -26.85 -2.01
C ALA A 39 -3.45 -26.27 -1.08
N ILE A 40 -2.88 -25.14 -1.48
CA ILE A 40 -1.94 -24.34 -0.69
C ILE A 40 -2.35 -22.87 -0.86
N TYR A 41 -2.70 -22.24 0.25
CA TYR A 41 -2.95 -20.81 0.31
C TYR A 41 -1.99 -20.20 1.31
N THR A 42 -1.20 -19.23 0.86
CA THR A 42 -0.22 -18.54 1.69
C THR A 42 -0.30 -17.05 1.44
N GLU A 43 -0.41 -16.28 2.51
CA GLU A 43 -0.35 -14.84 2.48
C GLU A 43 0.79 -14.40 3.40
N THR A 44 1.69 -13.58 2.88
CA THR A 44 2.80 -13.01 3.64
C THR A 44 2.88 -11.51 3.39
N GLY A 45 3.23 -10.76 4.41
CA GLY A 45 3.33 -9.32 4.28
C GLY A 45 3.64 -8.61 5.58
N ILE A 46 3.57 -7.29 5.51
CA ILE A 46 3.72 -6.40 6.65
C ILE A 46 2.48 -5.54 6.74
N ALA A 47 1.80 -5.62 7.89
CA ALA A 47 0.68 -4.76 8.21
C ALA A 47 1.18 -3.57 9.02
N TYR A 48 0.78 -2.38 8.59
CA TYR A 48 1.08 -1.14 9.28
C TYR A 48 -0.17 -0.65 10.01
N SER A 49 -0.14 -0.62 11.34
CA SER A 49 -1.23 -0.06 12.13
C SER A 49 -0.98 1.43 12.37
N VAL A 50 -1.63 2.29 11.63
CA VAL A 50 -1.68 3.73 11.91
C VAL A 50 -2.83 3.97 12.87
N SER A 51 -2.52 4.15 14.15
CA SER A 51 -3.49 4.66 15.10
C SER A 51 -3.64 6.17 14.92
N PHE A 52 -4.53 6.62 14.03
CA PHE A 52 -5.00 7.99 14.07
C PHE A 52 -6.03 8.11 15.20
N PRO A 53 -6.01 9.20 15.97
CA PRO A 53 -7.11 9.47 16.89
C PRO A 53 -8.40 9.64 16.08
N GLU A 54 -9.36 8.76 16.30
CA GLU A 54 -10.63 8.65 15.55
C GLU A 54 -11.58 9.83 15.75
N THR A 55 -11.19 10.90 16.43
CA THR A 55 -12.15 11.82 17.05
C THR A 55 -12.33 13.18 16.41
N ILE A 56 -11.74 13.51 15.26
CA ILE A 56 -11.95 14.88 14.72
C ILE A 56 -12.68 14.96 13.38
N PHE A 57 -12.57 13.97 12.50
CA PHE A 57 -13.38 13.88 11.28
C PHE A 57 -13.45 12.42 10.84
N SER A 58 -14.63 11.92 10.53
CA SER A 58 -14.79 10.64 9.84
C SER A 58 -14.30 10.79 8.39
N PHE A 59 -13.00 10.73 8.20
CA PHE A 59 -12.36 10.85 6.90
C PHE A 59 -12.70 9.71 5.92
N ASP A 60 -13.39 8.67 6.36
CA ASP A 60 -13.77 7.55 5.49
C ASP A 60 -14.72 7.95 4.36
N SER A 61 -15.60 8.93 4.61
CA SER A 61 -16.44 9.49 3.55
C SER A 61 -15.63 10.34 2.56
N ILE A 62 -14.65 11.10 3.05
CA ILE A 62 -13.77 11.91 2.23
C ILE A 62 -12.78 11.02 1.48
N LYS A 63 -12.29 9.94 2.10
CA LYS A 63 -11.36 8.98 1.50
C LYS A 63 -11.97 8.26 0.29
N LYS A 64 -13.25 7.93 0.33
CA LYS A 64 -13.97 7.38 -0.84
C LYS A 64 -14.11 8.38 -1.97
N PHE A 65 -14.23 9.68 -1.65
CA PHE A 65 -14.37 10.75 -2.66
C PHE A 65 -13.03 11.15 -3.29
N THR A 66 -11.91 10.98 -2.59
CA THR A 66 -10.58 11.42 -3.02
C THR A 66 -9.70 10.30 -3.57
N GLN A 67 -10.29 9.21 -4.00
CA GLN A 67 -9.56 7.98 -4.35
C GLN A 67 -8.66 8.08 -5.61
N SER A 68 -8.75 9.16 -6.40
CA SER A 68 -7.82 9.39 -7.51
C SER A 68 -7.50 10.88 -7.71
N GLN A 69 -6.27 11.19 -8.08
CA GLN A 69 -5.87 12.54 -8.53
C GLN A 69 -6.72 13.03 -9.71
N ALA A 70 -7.29 12.11 -10.49
CA ALA A 70 -8.19 12.39 -11.60
C ALA A 70 -9.41 13.21 -11.16
N VAL A 71 -9.96 12.95 -9.96
CA VAL A 71 -11.13 13.69 -9.45
C VAL A 71 -10.84 15.18 -9.27
N PHE A 72 -9.63 15.54 -8.78
CA PHE A 72 -9.25 16.95 -8.64
C PHE A 72 -9.07 17.61 -10.02
N LEU A 73 -8.49 16.90 -10.98
CA LEU A 73 -8.32 17.41 -12.34
C LEU A 73 -9.65 17.55 -13.06
N GLU A 74 -10.55 16.58 -12.91
CA GLU A 74 -11.90 16.65 -13.47
C GLU A 74 -12.70 17.80 -12.86
N ALA A 75 -12.69 17.94 -11.53
CA ALA A 75 -13.37 19.03 -10.85
C ALA A 75 -12.83 20.41 -11.28
N THR A 76 -11.51 20.55 -11.42
CA THR A 76 -10.91 21.80 -11.89
C THR A 76 -11.28 22.11 -13.34
N LEU A 77 -11.32 21.11 -14.20
CA LEU A 77 -11.72 21.27 -15.60
C LEU A 77 -13.20 21.68 -15.70
N VAL A 78 -14.08 21.06 -14.93
CA VAL A 78 -15.50 21.43 -14.87
C VAL A 78 -15.67 22.84 -14.35
N MET A 79 -14.97 23.24 -13.28
CA MET A 79 -15.00 24.61 -12.76
C MET A 79 -14.50 25.63 -13.78
N LEU A 80 -13.40 25.32 -14.46
CA LEU A 80 -12.82 26.17 -15.48
C LEU A 80 -13.80 26.37 -16.66
N LEU A 81 -14.36 25.28 -17.18
CA LEU A 81 -15.33 25.34 -18.26
C LEU A 81 -16.60 26.09 -17.85
N SER A 82 -17.13 25.84 -16.67
CA SER A 82 -18.30 26.55 -16.15
C SER A 82 -18.04 28.05 -16.02
N TRP A 83 -16.86 28.45 -15.53
CA TRP A 83 -16.45 29.84 -15.45
C TRP A 83 -16.35 30.51 -16.83
N LEU A 84 -15.70 29.86 -17.78
CA LEU A 84 -15.56 30.38 -19.12
C LEU A 84 -16.93 30.51 -19.84
N LEU A 85 -17.79 29.51 -19.70
CA LEU A 85 -19.16 29.57 -20.23
C LEU A 85 -19.97 30.69 -19.59
N PHE A 86 -19.90 30.83 -18.25
CA PHE A 86 -20.56 31.92 -17.55
C PHE A 86 -20.13 33.29 -18.05
N CYS A 87 -18.82 33.52 -18.21
CA CYS A 87 -18.29 34.76 -18.74
C CYS A 87 -18.68 34.99 -20.23
N PHE A 88 -18.75 33.91 -21.01
CA PHE A 88 -19.23 33.97 -22.38
C PHE A 88 -20.70 34.39 -22.45
N PHE A 89 -21.58 33.79 -21.65
CA PHE A 89 -22.99 34.19 -21.58
C PHE A 89 -23.18 35.63 -21.12
N LEU A 90 -22.40 36.07 -20.09
CA LEU A 90 -22.43 37.48 -19.68
C LEU A 90 -22.09 38.42 -20.79
N ARG A 91 -21.16 38.04 -21.66
CA ARG A 91 -20.73 38.88 -22.79
C ARG A 91 -21.73 38.90 -23.94
N CYS A 92 -22.44 37.80 -24.19
CA CYS A 92 -23.43 37.67 -25.26
C CYS A 92 -24.75 38.42 -24.93
N ARG A 93 -25.04 38.69 -23.66
CA ARG A 93 -26.24 39.44 -23.26
C ARG A 93 -26.09 40.90 -23.59
N LYS A 94 -27.06 41.45 -24.37
CA LYS A 94 -27.18 42.89 -24.61
C LYS A 94 -27.54 43.59 -23.30
N LEU A 95 -26.68 44.49 -22.83
CA LEU A 95 -27.00 45.35 -21.68
C LEU A 95 -27.94 46.44 -22.19
N GLY A 96 -29.17 46.44 -21.66
CA GLY A 96 -30.06 47.61 -21.83
C GLY A 96 -29.52 48.81 -21.03
N ASP A 97 -29.96 50.01 -21.36
CA ASP A 97 -29.52 51.31 -20.83
C ASP A 97 -29.84 51.53 -19.35
N GLY A 98 -29.49 50.65 -18.46
CA GLY A 98 -29.71 50.82 -17.04
C GLY A 98 -28.59 50.18 -16.20
N ARG A 99 -28.36 50.69 -14.97
CA ARG A 99 -27.45 50.10 -13.98
C ARG A 99 -27.98 48.73 -13.50
N ASN A 100 -27.96 47.75 -14.41
CA ASN A 100 -28.44 46.40 -14.13
C ASN A 100 -27.38 45.60 -13.33
N PHE A 101 -27.87 44.68 -12.48
CA PHE A 101 -27.05 43.72 -11.74
C PHE A 101 -25.90 43.07 -12.58
N TRP A 102 -26.18 42.77 -13.82
CA TRP A 102 -25.21 42.23 -14.79
C TRP A 102 -24.06 43.18 -15.14
N PHE A 103 -24.31 44.48 -15.14
CA PHE A 103 -23.26 45.48 -15.32
C PHE A 103 -22.31 45.50 -14.13
N ASN A 104 -22.83 45.40 -12.91
CA ASN A 104 -22.02 45.35 -11.71
C ASN A 104 -21.14 44.10 -11.65
N ILE A 105 -21.65 42.94 -12.09
CA ILE A 105 -20.85 41.69 -12.17
C ILE A 105 -19.70 41.86 -13.19
N ARG A 106 -19.99 42.40 -14.39
CA ARG A 106 -18.94 42.63 -15.42
C ARG A 106 -17.89 43.60 -14.93
N TRP A 107 -18.31 44.65 -14.22
CA TRP A 107 -17.41 45.62 -13.63
C TRP A 107 -16.56 44.97 -12.51
N TRP A 108 -17.14 44.11 -11.73
CA TRP A 108 -16.43 43.35 -10.69
C TRP A 108 -15.41 42.40 -11.30
N ILE A 109 -15.76 41.67 -12.34
CA ILE A 109 -14.84 40.82 -13.11
C ILE A 109 -13.68 41.63 -13.65
N SER A 110 -13.93 42.84 -14.18
CA SER A 110 -12.84 43.69 -14.68
C SER A 110 -11.85 44.11 -13.58
N ARG A 111 -12.30 44.25 -12.34
CA ARG A 111 -11.41 44.54 -11.20
C ARG A 111 -10.45 43.40 -10.86
N LEU A 112 -10.83 42.17 -11.14
CA LEU A 112 -10.02 40.98 -10.94
C LEU A 112 -8.87 40.84 -11.97
N ASP A 113 -8.78 41.76 -12.91
CA ASP A 113 -7.64 41.83 -13.85
C ASP A 113 -6.38 42.27 -13.09
N VAL A 114 -5.60 41.26 -12.66
CA VAL A 114 -4.37 41.48 -11.92
C VAL A 114 -3.14 41.37 -12.83
N CYS A 115 -3.15 40.40 -13.72
CA CYS A 115 -2.00 40.06 -14.55
C CYS A 115 -2.00 40.75 -15.93
N PHE A 116 -3.18 41.12 -16.41
CA PHE A 116 -3.40 41.52 -17.84
C PHE A 116 -3.86 42.97 -18.00
N ALA A 117 -3.57 43.83 -17.04
CA ALA A 117 -3.83 45.26 -17.17
C ALA A 117 -3.13 45.81 -18.43
N THR A 118 -3.91 46.17 -19.42
CA THR A 118 -3.34 46.77 -20.65
C THR A 118 -2.81 48.16 -20.36
N ARG A 119 -1.59 48.43 -20.82
CA ARG A 119 -0.99 49.75 -20.75
C ARG A 119 -1.37 50.50 -22.02
N HIS A 120 -2.05 51.63 -21.88
CA HIS A 120 -2.34 52.54 -23.00
C HIS A 120 -1.42 53.75 -22.92
N TRP A 121 -0.71 54.00 -24.00
CA TRP A 121 0.03 55.26 -24.17
C TRP A 121 -0.95 56.30 -24.74
N LEU A 122 -1.13 57.38 -24.04
CA LEU A 122 -1.75 58.57 -24.60
C LEU A 122 -0.70 59.26 -25.48
N ASP A 123 -1.01 59.37 -26.79
CA ASP A 123 -0.03 59.78 -27.83
C ASP A 123 0.60 61.16 -27.55
N ASP A 124 -0.09 62.05 -26.81
CA ASP A 124 0.36 63.43 -26.58
C ASP A 124 1.10 63.71 -25.26
N GLN A 125 1.08 62.79 -24.30
CA GLN A 125 1.60 63.06 -22.95
C GLN A 125 2.54 62.01 -22.38
N GLN A 126 2.91 61.02 -23.12
CA GLN A 126 3.76 59.87 -22.64
C GLN A 126 3.27 59.22 -21.35
N VAL A 127 2.00 59.39 -20.96
CA VAL A 127 1.42 58.85 -19.76
C VAL A 127 0.92 57.44 -20.02
N VAL A 128 1.43 56.49 -19.24
CA VAL A 128 0.96 55.11 -19.31
C VAL A 128 -0.21 54.90 -18.35
N VAL A 129 -1.41 54.75 -18.88
CA VAL A 129 -2.59 54.45 -18.07
C VAL A 129 -2.85 52.94 -18.07
N LYS A 130 -2.85 52.35 -16.88
CA LYS A 130 -3.27 50.94 -16.69
C LYS A 130 -4.78 50.86 -16.79
N ARG A 131 -5.30 50.22 -17.80
CA ARG A 131 -6.73 49.97 -17.96
C ARG A 131 -7.03 48.50 -17.71
N LYS A 132 -7.83 48.24 -16.67
CA LYS A 132 -8.35 46.89 -16.37
C LYS A 132 -9.43 46.54 -17.41
N THR A 133 -9.38 45.32 -17.90
CA THR A 133 -10.31 44.82 -18.93
C THR A 133 -11.13 43.67 -18.37
N GLU A 134 -12.37 43.56 -18.83
CA GLU A 134 -13.24 42.44 -18.49
C GLU A 134 -12.65 41.11 -18.98
N LEU A 135 -12.03 41.12 -20.16
CA LEU A 135 -11.37 39.95 -20.73
C LEU A 135 -10.14 39.54 -19.88
N GLY A 136 -9.34 40.50 -19.45
CA GLY A 136 -8.22 40.26 -18.54
C GLY A 136 -8.68 39.68 -17.23
N GLY A 137 -9.76 40.18 -16.65
CA GLY A 137 -10.35 39.62 -15.42
C GLY A 137 -10.85 38.18 -15.57
N THR A 138 -11.47 37.83 -16.71
CA THR A 138 -11.92 36.46 -16.98
C THR A 138 -10.76 35.48 -17.03
N PHE A 139 -9.69 35.83 -17.73
CA PHE A 139 -8.51 34.97 -17.85
C PHE A 139 -7.68 34.93 -16.56
N SER A 140 -7.62 36.02 -15.78
CA SER A 140 -6.98 36.02 -14.46
C SER A 140 -7.65 35.04 -13.52
N MET A 141 -8.99 35.07 -13.45
CA MET A 141 -9.73 34.09 -12.64
C MET A 141 -9.60 32.66 -13.14
N ALA A 142 -9.62 32.45 -14.46
CA ALA A 142 -9.38 31.14 -15.04
C ALA A 142 -7.99 30.58 -14.67
N SER A 143 -6.96 31.44 -14.70
CA SER A 143 -5.61 31.10 -14.25
C SER A 143 -5.57 30.72 -12.77
N TRP A 144 -6.27 31.47 -11.90
CA TRP A 144 -6.36 31.13 -10.48
C TRP A 144 -7.10 29.83 -10.21
N ILE A 145 -8.22 29.57 -10.92
CA ILE A 145 -8.97 28.31 -10.78
C ILE A 145 -8.07 27.13 -11.15
N LEU A 146 -7.37 27.23 -12.28
CA LEU A 146 -6.45 26.19 -12.72
C LEU A 146 -5.30 25.98 -11.71
N PHE A 147 -4.70 27.07 -11.25
CA PHE A 147 -3.61 27.02 -10.28
C PHE A 147 -4.05 26.38 -8.96
N ILE A 148 -5.18 26.81 -8.39
CA ILE A 148 -5.69 26.24 -7.12
C ILE A 148 -6.02 24.76 -7.26
N GLY A 149 -6.62 24.35 -8.38
CA GLY A 149 -6.95 22.96 -8.63
C GLY A 149 -5.71 22.07 -8.75
N LEU A 150 -4.71 22.53 -9.48
CA LEU A 150 -3.46 21.80 -9.63
C LEU A 150 -2.65 21.80 -8.31
N PHE A 151 -2.68 22.90 -7.57
CA PHE A 151 -2.10 22.96 -6.22
C PHE A 151 -2.77 21.98 -5.27
N ALA A 152 -4.11 21.87 -5.31
CA ALA A 152 -4.85 20.88 -4.52
C ALA A 152 -4.46 19.44 -4.89
N ALA A 153 -4.28 19.15 -6.19
CA ALA A 153 -3.83 17.84 -6.66
C ALA A 153 -2.40 17.51 -6.16
N LEU A 154 -1.48 18.48 -6.19
CA LEU A 154 -0.13 18.33 -5.66
C LEU A 154 -0.13 18.15 -4.14
N LEU A 155 -0.91 18.93 -3.40
CA LEU A 155 -1.08 18.76 -1.96
C LEU A 155 -1.65 17.38 -1.62
N TYR A 156 -2.65 16.92 -2.35
CA TYR A 156 -3.18 15.58 -2.16
C TYR A 156 -2.11 14.50 -2.36
N GLN A 157 -1.23 14.68 -3.33
CA GLN A 157 -0.12 13.75 -3.56
C GLN A 157 0.83 13.66 -2.36
N ILE A 158 1.09 14.79 -1.68
CA ILE A 158 1.91 14.83 -0.46
C ILE A 158 1.16 14.21 0.71
N ILE A 159 -0.11 14.61 0.92
CA ILE A 159 -0.93 14.16 2.06
C ILE A 159 -1.22 12.66 1.97
N SER A 160 -1.45 12.12 0.77
CA SER A 160 -1.65 10.70 0.56
C SER A 160 -0.39 9.85 0.83
N LYS A 161 0.71 10.50 1.25
CA LYS A 161 1.97 9.85 1.62
C LYS A 161 2.39 8.76 0.62
N ARG A 162 2.35 9.08 -0.65
CA ARG A 162 2.93 8.18 -1.66
C ARG A 162 4.44 8.18 -1.46
N THR A 163 4.88 7.25 -0.64
CA THR A 163 6.29 6.93 -0.45
C THR A 163 6.65 5.79 -1.39
N ILE A 164 7.83 5.86 -1.97
CA ILE A 164 8.44 4.73 -2.65
C ILE A 164 9.30 4.03 -1.61
N GLU A 165 9.12 2.73 -1.49
CA GLU A 165 10.00 1.89 -0.69
C GLU A 165 11.17 1.44 -1.55
N VAL A 166 12.37 1.88 -1.18
CA VAL A 166 13.61 1.44 -1.81
C VAL A 166 14.19 0.32 -0.95
N HIS A 167 14.25 -0.87 -1.50
CA HIS A 167 14.78 -2.04 -0.85
C HIS A 167 16.25 -2.23 -1.22
N ASN A 168 17.13 -2.05 -0.28
CA ASN A 168 18.55 -2.30 -0.40
C ASN A 168 18.91 -3.58 0.33
N VAL A 169 19.54 -4.50 -0.36
CA VAL A 169 20.02 -5.77 0.23
C VAL A 169 21.50 -5.65 0.49
N ARG A 170 21.92 -5.82 1.75
CA ARG A 170 23.34 -5.90 2.10
C ARG A 170 23.66 -7.20 2.82
N ALA A 171 24.90 -7.64 2.73
CA ALA A 171 25.41 -8.75 3.54
C ALA A 171 25.44 -8.33 5.02
N THR A 172 24.97 -9.20 5.91
CA THR A 172 25.02 -8.99 7.37
C THR A 172 26.20 -9.71 7.99
N ASN A 173 26.75 -9.06 9.03
CA ASN A 173 27.57 -9.73 10.01
C ASN A 173 26.72 -10.21 11.18
N ALA A 174 27.09 -11.32 11.79
CA ALA A 174 26.38 -11.93 12.93
C ALA A 174 25.99 -10.98 14.08
N PRO A 175 26.82 -9.97 14.43
CA PRO A 175 26.50 -9.02 15.51
C PRO A 175 25.23 -8.20 15.23
N ASP A 176 24.91 -7.96 13.96
CA ASP A 176 23.77 -7.12 13.59
C ASP A 176 22.43 -7.74 14.01
N LEU A 177 22.34 -9.07 14.12
CA LEU A 177 21.12 -9.77 14.53
C LEU A 177 20.84 -9.65 16.02
N ALA A 178 21.83 -9.41 16.86
CA ALA A 178 21.66 -9.27 18.30
C ALA A 178 20.77 -8.07 18.68
N TYR A 179 20.64 -7.09 17.78
CA TYR A 179 19.80 -5.91 17.97
C TYR A 179 18.33 -6.10 17.60
N PHE A 180 17.98 -7.25 17.01
CA PHE A 180 16.59 -7.56 16.67
C PHE A 180 15.87 -8.15 17.87
N VAL A 181 14.99 -7.36 18.45
CA VAL A 181 14.16 -7.75 19.59
C VAL A 181 12.71 -7.68 19.16
N ASN A 182 12.09 -8.85 19.04
CA ASN A 182 10.74 -8.96 18.51
C ASN A 182 9.84 -9.81 19.42
N ASP A 183 8.55 -9.53 19.39
CA ASP A 183 7.51 -10.37 19.95
C ASP A 183 6.98 -11.26 18.84
N MET A 184 6.91 -12.56 19.07
CA MET A 184 6.47 -13.54 18.09
C MET A 184 5.30 -14.37 18.62
N GLU A 185 4.30 -14.55 17.79
CA GLU A 185 3.19 -15.45 18.04
C GLU A 185 3.02 -16.37 16.83
N PHE A 186 3.08 -17.66 17.08
CA PHE A 186 2.91 -18.69 16.08
C PHE A 186 1.74 -19.60 16.43
N ASN A 187 0.75 -19.65 15.56
CA ASN A 187 -0.45 -20.47 15.71
C ASN A 187 -0.46 -21.55 14.63
N VAL A 188 -0.54 -22.82 15.05
CA VAL A 188 -0.69 -23.97 14.15
C VAL A 188 -1.94 -24.73 14.53
N THR A 189 -2.90 -24.78 13.62
CA THR A 189 -4.10 -25.59 13.74
C THR A 189 -3.94 -26.86 12.92
N THR A 190 -4.01 -28.01 13.57
CA THR A 190 -4.08 -29.29 12.88
C THR A 190 -5.53 -29.54 12.50
N ILE A 191 -5.85 -29.48 11.21
CA ILE A 191 -7.23 -29.66 10.70
C ILE A 191 -7.62 -31.12 10.84
N SER A 192 -8.42 -31.40 11.85
CA SER A 192 -8.75 -32.77 12.25
C SER A 192 -9.94 -32.83 13.19
N SER A 193 -10.43 -34.02 13.46
CA SER A 193 -11.39 -34.27 14.54
C SER A 193 -10.75 -34.51 15.89
N MET A 194 -9.43 -34.43 15.98
CA MET A 194 -8.67 -34.58 17.25
C MET A 194 -8.95 -33.43 18.22
N SER A 195 -8.44 -33.58 19.42
CA SER A 195 -8.48 -32.55 20.45
C SER A 195 -7.10 -32.39 21.09
N CYS A 196 -6.92 -31.38 21.92
CA CYS A 196 -5.67 -31.16 22.64
C CYS A 196 -5.31 -32.32 23.59
N SER A 197 -6.26 -33.18 23.95
CA SER A 197 -5.98 -34.40 24.75
C SER A 197 -5.14 -35.44 24.00
N ASN A 198 -5.13 -35.39 22.67
CA ASN A 198 -4.29 -36.26 21.83
C ASN A 198 -2.81 -35.80 21.77
N LEU A 199 -2.53 -34.59 22.28
CA LEU A 199 -1.19 -33.97 22.19
C LEU A 199 -0.18 -34.69 23.07
N HIS A 200 0.97 -35.05 22.50
CA HIS A 200 2.08 -35.69 23.18
C HIS A 200 3.45 -35.15 22.71
N GLY A 201 4.46 -35.32 23.54
CA GLY A 201 5.85 -35.03 23.12
C GLY A 201 6.23 -33.55 22.96
N LEU A 202 5.35 -32.62 23.33
CA LEU A 202 5.66 -31.20 23.33
C LEU A 202 6.34 -30.82 24.66
N GLY A 203 7.55 -30.30 24.59
CA GLY A 203 8.30 -29.91 25.79
C GLY A 203 9.71 -29.45 25.53
N ASN A 204 10.25 -29.77 24.37
CA ASN A 204 11.64 -29.47 24.02
C ASN A 204 11.73 -28.58 22.78
N LEU A 205 12.65 -27.63 22.86
CA LEU A 205 13.12 -26.83 21.73
C LEU A 205 14.55 -27.28 21.41
N VAL A 206 14.77 -27.63 20.16
CA VAL A 206 16.12 -27.95 19.68
C VAL A 206 16.62 -26.73 18.88
N THR A 207 17.77 -26.19 19.29
CA THR A 207 18.45 -25.10 18.61
C THR A 207 19.79 -25.59 18.06
N GLY A 208 20.24 -25.00 16.97
CA GLY A 208 21.51 -25.33 16.33
C GLY A 208 21.37 -26.05 15.01
N ASN A 209 22.50 -26.32 14.36
CA ASN A 209 22.53 -26.98 13.06
C ASN A 209 22.44 -28.49 13.20
N PRO A 210 21.35 -29.13 12.73
CA PRO A 210 21.26 -30.59 12.79
C PRO A 210 22.35 -31.19 11.88
N GLY A 211 23.24 -31.94 12.46
CA GLY A 211 24.39 -32.54 11.78
C GLY A 211 25.73 -32.00 12.24
N PHE A 212 25.75 -30.99 13.09
CA PHE A 212 26.95 -30.55 13.81
C PHE A 212 26.78 -30.81 15.33
N ILE A 213 27.91 -30.95 16.00
CA ILE A 213 28.00 -31.28 17.47
C ILE A 213 27.35 -30.21 18.35
N ASP A 214 26.87 -29.13 17.77
CA ASP A 214 26.50 -27.89 18.47
C ASP A 214 24.97 -27.69 18.63
N HIS A 215 24.18 -28.76 18.47
CA HIS A 215 22.75 -28.66 18.76
C HIS A 215 22.52 -28.70 20.29
N ARG A 216 21.65 -27.81 20.75
CA ARG A 216 21.26 -27.71 22.15
C ARG A 216 19.79 -28.06 22.26
N VAL A 217 19.50 -28.90 23.25
CA VAL A 217 18.11 -29.19 23.66
C VAL A 217 17.81 -28.34 24.88
N VAL A 218 16.83 -27.46 24.77
CA VAL A 218 16.40 -26.55 25.83
C VAL A 218 14.92 -26.83 26.13
N SER A 219 14.51 -26.64 27.36
CA SER A 219 13.09 -26.70 27.70
C SER A 219 12.33 -25.62 26.93
N LEU A 220 11.23 -26.00 26.27
CA LEU A 220 10.39 -25.05 25.51
C LEU A 220 9.82 -23.96 26.41
N THR A 221 9.46 -24.30 27.64
CA THR A 221 8.87 -23.40 28.64
C THR A 221 9.78 -22.28 29.10
N ASP A 222 11.11 -22.45 28.95
CA ASP A 222 12.08 -21.44 29.36
C ASP A 222 12.15 -20.25 28.36
N LEU A 223 11.77 -20.51 27.13
CA LEU A 223 11.87 -19.53 26.04
C LEU A 223 10.52 -19.13 25.45
N VAL A 224 9.56 -20.05 25.43
CA VAL A 224 8.29 -19.89 24.72
C VAL A 224 7.13 -20.35 25.59
N ASN A 225 6.14 -19.50 25.76
CA ASN A 225 4.88 -19.91 26.36
C ASN A 225 4.03 -20.59 25.26
N TYR A 226 3.53 -21.78 25.57
CA TYR A 226 2.66 -22.49 24.65
C TYR A 226 1.32 -22.85 25.27
N THR A 227 0.29 -22.87 24.46
CA THR A 227 -1.07 -23.29 24.83
C THR A 227 -1.67 -24.12 23.73
N CYS A 228 -2.51 -25.09 24.10
CA CYS A 228 -3.33 -25.83 23.15
C CYS A 228 -4.81 -25.51 23.41
N GLN A 229 -5.52 -25.15 22.32
CA GLN A 229 -6.95 -24.84 22.36
C GLN A 229 -7.70 -25.65 21.31
N ASN A 230 -8.86 -26.19 21.67
CA ASN A 230 -9.71 -26.89 20.74
C ASN A 230 -10.55 -25.86 19.95
N THR A 231 -10.38 -25.83 18.64
CA THR A 231 -11.20 -25.02 17.72
C THR A 231 -12.20 -25.88 16.96
N SER A 232 -13.08 -25.26 16.21
CA SER A 232 -14.05 -25.96 15.34
C SER A 232 -13.38 -26.81 14.26
N THR A 233 -12.16 -26.44 13.87
CA THR A 233 -11.39 -27.13 12.81
C THR A 233 -10.39 -28.14 13.34
N GLY A 234 -10.11 -28.10 14.64
CA GLY A 234 -9.17 -29.03 15.29
C GLY A 234 -8.36 -28.38 16.41
N PRO A 235 -7.36 -29.08 16.96
CA PRO A 235 -6.49 -28.56 18.00
C PRO A 235 -5.55 -27.49 17.42
N THR A 236 -5.52 -26.33 18.06
CA THR A 236 -4.64 -25.21 17.74
C THR A 236 -3.57 -25.06 18.80
N LEU A 237 -2.31 -25.18 18.41
CA LEU A 237 -1.15 -24.88 19.22
C LEU A 237 -0.73 -23.44 19.01
N THR A 238 -0.61 -22.68 20.07
CA THR A 238 -0.13 -21.31 20.08
C THR A 238 1.18 -21.23 20.81
N PHE A 239 2.21 -20.75 20.16
CA PHE A 239 3.53 -20.49 20.72
C PHE A 239 3.74 -18.99 20.80
N LYS A 240 4.03 -18.46 21.99
CA LYS A 240 4.26 -17.03 22.21
C LYS A 240 5.62 -16.80 22.84
N CYS A 241 6.40 -15.96 22.19
CA CYS A 241 7.66 -15.50 22.69
C CYS A 241 7.67 -13.98 22.72
N ASN A 242 7.89 -13.40 23.90
CA ASN A 242 7.99 -11.95 24.08
C ASN A 242 9.46 -11.58 24.29
N ASN A 243 9.89 -10.48 23.72
CA ASN A 243 11.28 -10.00 23.81
C ASN A 243 12.28 -11.05 23.28
N CYS A 244 11.94 -11.72 22.19
CA CYS A 244 12.79 -12.76 21.63
C CYS A 244 14.00 -12.14 20.94
N ARG A 245 15.17 -12.64 21.30
CA ARG A 245 16.43 -12.34 20.62
C ARG A 245 16.87 -13.61 19.92
N PHE A 246 16.95 -13.55 18.63
CA PHE A 246 17.33 -14.70 17.85
C PHE A 246 18.81 -14.63 17.51
N ASN A 247 19.48 -15.72 17.79
CA ASN A 247 20.81 -15.97 17.29
C ASN A 247 20.72 -16.62 15.89
N LYS A 248 21.85 -16.83 15.25
CA LYS A 248 21.96 -17.47 13.93
C LYS A 248 21.40 -18.89 13.84
N ASP A 249 20.88 -19.43 14.93
CA ASP A 249 20.60 -20.84 15.06
C ASP A 249 19.21 -21.19 14.53
N PHE A 250 19.15 -22.35 13.91
CA PHE A 250 17.89 -22.98 13.53
C PHE A 250 17.13 -23.41 14.79
N MET A 251 15.81 -23.38 14.72
CA MET A 251 14.94 -23.83 15.80
C MET A 251 13.99 -24.91 15.31
N TYR A 252 13.86 -25.95 16.13
CA TYR A 252 12.93 -27.04 15.90
C TYR A 252 12.04 -27.20 17.12
N ILE A 253 10.74 -27.25 16.89
CA ILE A 253 9.75 -27.62 17.90
C ILE A 253 8.96 -28.79 17.32
N SER A 254 9.00 -29.93 17.97
CA SER A 254 8.28 -31.13 17.53
C SER A 254 7.20 -31.53 18.52
N TRP A 255 6.07 -31.98 17.99
CA TRP A 255 4.97 -32.51 18.75
C TRP A 255 4.27 -33.61 17.98
N GLN A 256 3.51 -34.43 18.70
CA GLN A 256 2.78 -35.55 18.17
C GLN A 256 1.36 -35.52 18.66
N PHE A 257 0.42 -35.90 17.82
CA PHE A 257 -0.92 -36.28 18.23
C PHE A 257 -1.02 -37.79 18.15
N ILE A 258 -1.36 -38.43 19.24
CA ILE A 258 -1.47 -39.88 19.34
C ILE A 258 -2.92 -40.37 19.31
N ASP A 259 -3.12 -41.61 18.91
CA ASP A 259 -4.42 -42.26 18.97
C ASP A 259 -4.94 -42.31 20.42
N LEU A 260 -6.20 -41.91 20.55
CA LEU A 260 -6.97 -42.15 21.78
C LEU A 260 -8.08 -43.18 21.50
N PRO A 261 -8.60 -43.87 22.53
CA PRO A 261 -9.77 -44.72 22.36
C PRO A 261 -10.89 -43.93 21.68
N ASN A 262 -11.38 -44.40 20.55
CA ASN A 262 -12.44 -43.79 19.71
C ASN A 262 -12.04 -42.53 18.88
N VAL A 263 -10.82 -42.03 18.96
CA VAL A 263 -10.35 -40.87 18.19
C VAL A 263 -8.99 -41.17 17.57
N PRO A 264 -8.93 -41.63 16.34
CA PRO A 264 -7.66 -41.86 15.66
C PRO A 264 -6.96 -40.55 15.34
N ALA A 265 -5.63 -40.53 15.50
CA ALA A 265 -4.80 -39.41 15.14
C ALA A 265 -4.65 -39.36 13.61
N SER A 266 -5.36 -38.43 12.99
CA SER A 266 -5.29 -38.18 11.56
C SER A 266 -5.61 -36.73 11.28
N ALA A 267 -4.94 -36.14 10.31
CA ALA A 267 -5.15 -34.74 9.89
C ALA A 267 -5.40 -34.67 8.39
N VAL A 268 -6.22 -33.73 7.97
CA VAL A 268 -6.49 -33.45 6.54
C VAL A 268 -5.74 -32.23 6.02
N GLY A 269 -5.08 -31.50 6.92
CA GLY A 269 -4.30 -30.33 6.58
C GLY A 269 -3.78 -29.60 7.81
N PHE A 270 -3.09 -28.50 7.57
CA PHE A 270 -2.56 -27.63 8.60
C PHE A 270 -2.88 -26.19 8.23
N GLN A 271 -3.38 -25.44 9.18
CA GLN A 271 -3.53 -23.99 9.07
C GLN A 271 -2.51 -23.33 9.99
N PHE A 272 -1.80 -22.33 9.51
CA PHE A 272 -0.79 -21.64 10.27
C PHE A 272 -0.96 -20.12 10.17
N ASN A 273 -0.56 -19.46 11.22
CA ASN A 273 -0.45 -18.00 11.27
C ASN A 273 0.75 -17.65 12.18
N LEU A 274 1.75 -17.01 11.58
CA LEU A 274 2.90 -16.48 12.30
C LEU A 274 2.88 -14.97 12.21
N THR A 275 2.90 -14.30 13.34
CA THR A 275 2.98 -12.85 13.45
C THR A 275 4.21 -12.47 14.26
N ILE A 276 4.97 -11.48 13.75
CA ILE A 276 6.16 -10.94 14.41
C ILE A 276 5.99 -9.43 14.49
N ARG A 277 6.22 -8.88 15.68
CA ARG A 277 6.16 -7.44 15.94
C ARG A 277 7.44 -6.98 16.59
N ASN A 278 7.86 -5.76 16.30
CA ASN A 278 8.92 -5.15 17.08
C ASN A 278 8.48 -5.00 18.56
N HIS A 279 9.35 -5.34 19.49
CA HIS A 279 9.01 -5.32 20.92
C HIS A 279 8.71 -3.91 21.44
N VAL A 280 9.43 -2.91 20.97
CA VAL A 280 9.30 -1.50 21.38
C VAL A 280 8.26 -0.79 20.55
N ASP A 281 8.38 -0.87 19.21
CA ASP A 281 7.47 -0.23 18.28
C ASP A 281 6.52 -1.28 17.67
N LYS A 282 5.30 -1.31 18.19
CA LYS A 282 4.27 -2.29 17.77
C LYS A 282 3.51 -1.92 16.50
N ARG A 283 3.93 -0.86 15.80
CA ARG A 283 3.22 -0.35 14.62
C ARG A 283 3.32 -1.27 13.41
N HIS A 284 4.43 -1.95 13.27
CA HIS A 284 4.67 -2.88 12.17
C HIS A 284 4.50 -4.30 12.65
N THR A 285 3.72 -5.06 11.91
CA THR A 285 3.53 -6.49 12.15
C THR A 285 3.87 -7.21 10.86
N SER A 286 4.91 -8.04 10.92
CA SER A 286 5.21 -9.00 9.85
C SER A 286 4.38 -10.24 10.08
N PHE A 287 3.78 -10.78 9.04
CA PHE A 287 2.96 -11.97 9.15
C PHE A 287 3.16 -12.93 7.98
N VAL A 288 2.91 -14.18 8.25
CA VAL A 288 2.63 -15.19 7.23
C VAL A 288 1.49 -16.05 7.73
N SER A 289 0.48 -16.20 6.91
CA SER A 289 -0.65 -17.08 7.21
C SER A 289 -0.95 -17.95 6.00
N GLY A 290 -1.49 -19.13 6.25
CA GLY A 290 -1.83 -20.01 5.16
C GLY A 290 -2.50 -21.30 5.63
N THR A 291 -2.96 -22.04 4.65
CA THR A 291 -3.55 -23.36 4.85
C THR A 291 -2.89 -24.34 3.90
N LEU A 292 -2.34 -25.40 4.44
CA LEU A 292 -1.82 -26.55 3.70
C LEU A 292 -2.88 -27.64 3.69
N LYS A 293 -3.27 -28.04 2.50
CA LYS A 293 -4.25 -29.05 2.24
C LYS A 293 -3.67 -30.01 1.20
N ASN A 294 -3.97 -31.28 1.31
CA ASN A 294 -3.57 -32.31 0.36
C ASN A 294 -2.05 -32.57 0.24
N GLY A 295 -1.21 -31.97 1.07
CA GLY A 295 0.22 -32.30 1.22
C GLY A 295 1.15 -32.05 0.04
N SER A 296 0.62 -31.90 -1.18
CA SER A 296 1.42 -31.70 -2.40
C SER A 296 0.68 -30.82 -3.38
N ALA A 297 1.39 -29.85 -3.97
CA ALA A 297 0.89 -28.98 -5.02
C ALA A 297 0.65 -29.71 -6.36
N PHE A 298 1.17 -30.94 -6.51
CA PHE A 298 1.12 -31.66 -7.79
C PHE A 298 0.03 -32.74 -7.84
N ASP A 299 -0.61 -33.04 -6.72
CA ASP A 299 -1.61 -34.13 -6.68
C ASP A 299 -2.91 -33.58 -6.07
N ASP A 300 -3.92 -33.36 -6.90
CA ASP A 300 -5.24 -32.89 -6.48
C ASP A 300 -6.04 -33.92 -5.66
N ARG A 301 -5.45 -35.08 -5.39
CA ARG A 301 -6.11 -36.11 -4.60
C ARG A 301 -6.12 -35.75 -3.12
N PRO A 302 -7.25 -35.93 -2.45
CA PRO A 302 -7.32 -35.70 -1.02
C PRO A 302 -6.39 -36.63 -0.27
N VAL A 303 -5.65 -36.08 0.69
CA VAL A 303 -4.64 -36.77 1.49
C VAL A 303 -5.02 -36.70 2.97
N THR A 304 -4.70 -37.75 3.69
CA THR A 304 -4.78 -37.81 5.16
C THR A 304 -3.37 -37.96 5.73
N PHE A 305 -2.97 -37.05 6.59
CA PHE A 305 -1.68 -37.08 7.25
C PHE A 305 -1.78 -37.99 8.45
N ARG A 306 -0.96 -39.04 8.49
CA ARG A 306 -0.84 -40.00 9.59
C ARG A 306 0.49 -40.77 9.45
N GLY A 307 1.12 -41.13 10.55
CA GLY A 307 2.34 -41.90 10.57
C GLY A 307 3.47 -41.23 11.33
N ARG A 308 4.62 -41.89 11.38
CA ARG A 308 5.81 -41.48 12.15
C ARG A 308 6.63 -40.38 11.50
N ASP A 309 6.62 -40.33 10.16
CA ASP A 309 7.40 -39.34 9.46
C ASP A 309 6.91 -37.93 9.78
N PRO A 310 7.82 -36.97 10.04
CA PRO A 310 7.44 -35.65 10.43
C PRO A 310 6.83 -34.84 9.29
N ASN A 311 5.74 -34.15 9.57
CA ASN A 311 5.23 -33.09 8.71
C ASN A 311 5.98 -31.82 9.08
N VAL A 312 6.89 -31.36 8.24
CA VAL A 312 7.78 -30.23 8.53
C VAL A 312 7.19 -28.94 7.96
N LEU A 313 6.79 -28.03 8.86
CA LEU A 313 6.41 -26.68 8.53
C LEU A 313 7.65 -25.80 8.62
N LYS A 314 8.23 -25.44 7.47
CA LYS A 314 9.49 -24.69 7.41
C LYS A 314 9.23 -23.23 7.09
N PHE A 315 9.65 -22.35 7.99
CA PHE A 315 9.60 -20.90 7.85
C PHE A 315 10.99 -20.32 7.83
N ASN A 316 11.26 -19.45 6.87
CA ASN A 316 12.47 -18.66 6.84
C ASN A 316 12.17 -17.28 7.42
N LEU A 317 13.02 -16.82 8.31
CA LEU A 317 12.96 -15.48 8.89
C LEU A 317 14.11 -14.67 8.33
N PHE A 318 13.82 -13.48 7.83
CA PHE A 318 14.86 -12.57 7.34
C PHE A 318 14.73 -11.19 7.99
N PRO A 319 15.88 -10.56 8.34
CA PRO A 319 15.88 -9.30 9.03
C PRO A 319 15.61 -8.15 8.07
N GLN A 320 14.81 -7.19 8.54
CA GLN A 320 14.52 -5.95 7.84
C GLN A 320 14.72 -4.75 8.75
N ILE A 321 15.33 -3.70 8.23
CA ILE A 321 15.47 -2.40 8.92
C ILE A 321 14.71 -1.36 8.13
N TYR A 322 13.81 -0.66 8.81
CA TYR A 322 13.06 0.47 8.25
C TYR A 322 13.72 1.77 8.64
N HIS A 323 14.13 2.57 7.66
CA HIS A 323 14.62 3.91 7.84
C HIS A 323 13.51 4.94 7.57
N ASN A 324 13.60 6.10 8.20
CA ASN A 324 12.68 7.26 8.06
C ASN A 324 11.32 7.19 8.76
N LEU A 325 10.90 6.05 9.31
CA LEU A 325 9.64 5.99 10.09
C LEU A 325 9.83 5.83 11.60
N HIS A 326 10.96 5.57 12.05
CA HIS A 326 11.62 5.17 13.30
C HIS A 326 12.54 4.03 12.90
N ASP A 327 13.77 4.02 13.36
CA ASP A 327 14.73 2.92 13.11
C ASP A 327 14.18 1.59 13.64
N LEU A 328 13.26 1.03 12.88
CA LEU A 328 12.55 -0.17 13.22
C LEU A 328 13.28 -1.38 12.64
N ARG A 329 13.67 -2.29 13.52
CA ARG A 329 14.29 -3.58 13.17
C ARG A 329 13.26 -4.69 13.36
N LEU A 330 12.78 -5.23 12.27
CA LEU A 330 11.72 -6.23 12.23
C LEU A 330 12.19 -7.48 11.52
N ILE A 331 11.80 -8.64 12.04
CA ILE A 331 12.01 -9.91 11.37
C ILE A 331 10.76 -10.25 10.57
N GLN A 332 10.93 -10.57 9.32
CA GLN A 332 9.84 -10.98 8.45
C GLN A 332 9.85 -12.49 8.25
N PRO A 333 8.72 -13.18 8.52
CA PRO A 333 8.57 -14.59 8.23
C PRO A 333 8.21 -14.82 6.77
N LEU A 334 8.76 -15.88 6.19
CA LEU A 334 8.41 -16.38 4.88
C LEU A 334 8.17 -17.89 4.96
N PHE A 335 7.00 -18.33 4.57
CA PHE A 335 6.76 -19.74 4.38
C PHE A 335 7.52 -20.23 3.15
N HIS A 336 8.36 -21.22 3.33
CA HIS A 336 9.27 -21.65 2.27
C HIS A 336 8.97 -23.07 1.81
N GLU A 337 8.78 -23.98 2.74
CA GLU A 337 8.77 -25.40 2.41
C GLU A 337 7.85 -26.16 3.38
N PHE A 338 7.16 -27.14 2.83
CA PHE A 338 6.41 -28.11 3.61
C PHE A 338 6.76 -29.51 3.11
N VAL A 339 7.22 -30.34 4.02
CA VAL A 339 7.50 -31.75 3.77
C VAL A 339 6.42 -32.58 4.44
N PRO A 340 5.52 -33.20 3.65
CA PRO A 340 4.47 -34.04 4.23
C PRO A 340 5.10 -35.31 4.82
N GLY A 341 4.53 -35.76 5.96
CA GLY A 341 4.84 -37.05 6.55
C GLY A 341 4.11 -38.21 5.85
N SER A 342 3.89 -39.28 6.60
CA SER A 342 3.11 -40.42 6.14
C SER A 342 1.68 -40.00 5.86
N PHE A 343 1.15 -40.35 4.72
CA PHE A 343 -0.21 -40.06 4.31
C PHE A 343 -0.86 -41.23 3.59
N SER A 344 -2.19 -41.29 3.66
CA SER A 344 -2.98 -42.28 2.93
C SER A 344 -3.67 -41.63 1.76
N ARG A 345 -3.39 -42.13 0.53
CA ARG A 345 -4.01 -41.58 -0.70
C ARG A 345 -5.40 -42.13 -0.95
N ASP A 346 -5.70 -43.29 -0.43
CA ASP A 346 -7.00 -43.92 -0.53
C ASP A 346 -7.45 -44.60 0.78
N ALA A 347 -8.68 -45.08 0.79
CA ALA A 347 -9.29 -45.67 1.95
C ALA A 347 -8.60 -46.98 2.43
N THR A 348 -7.99 -47.72 1.53
CA THR A 348 -7.32 -48.97 1.82
C THR A 348 -6.01 -48.74 2.57
N HIS A 349 -5.25 -47.73 2.12
CA HIS A 349 -4.02 -47.30 2.79
C HIS A 349 -4.32 -46.72 4.20
N LEU A 350 -5.38 -45.93 4.32
CA LEU A 350 -5.78 -45.42 5.64
C LEU A 350 -6.19 -46.56 6.58
N GLN A 351 -6.95 -47.52 6.09
CA GLN A 351 -7.37 -48.68 6.88
C GLN A 351 -6.16 -49.52 7.33
N ALA A 352 -5.22 -49.76 6.43
CA ALA A 352 -3.98 -50.46 6.78
C ALA A 352 -3.15 -49.70 7.83
N SER A 353 -3.04 -48.37 7.71
CA SER A 353 -2.36 -47.51 8.69
C SER A 353 -3.05 -47.51 10.06
N LEU A 354 -4.38 -47.67 10.11
CA LEU A 354 -5.12 -47.78 11.36
C LEU A 354 -4.88 -49.13 12.06
N GLN A 355 -4.50 -50.20 11.33
CA GLN A 355 -4.28 -51.51 11.85
C GLN A 355 -2.91 -51.66 12.52
N THR A 356 -1.93 -50.85 12.13
CA THR A 356 -0.57 -50.90 12.70
C THR A 356 -0.49 -50.03 13.93
N SER A 357 -0.27 -50.62 15.11
CA SER A 357 -0.15 -49.87 16.38
C SER A 357 1.07 -48.94 16.40
N THR A 358 2.03 -49.11 15.50
CA THR A 358 3.26 -48.33 15.40
C THR A 358 3.05 -46.99 14.64
N ASP A 359 1.98 -46.86 13.88
CA ASP A 359 1.67 -45.67 13.03
C ASP A 359 0.52 -44.84 13.56
N GLY A 360 0.10 -45.08 14.77
CA GLY A 360 -1.05 -44.41 15.42
C GLY A 360 -0.78 -42.99 15.87
N LEU A 361 -0.12 -42.17 15.05
CA LEU A 361 0.21 -40.81 15.40
C LEU A 361 0.24 -39.87 14.17
N VAL A 362 0.19 -38.58 14.45
CA VAL A 362 0.52 -37.49 13.50
C VAL A 362 1.71 -36.73 14.07
N ASN A 363 2.86 -36.85 13.41
CA ASN A 363 4.09 -36.18 13.85
C ASN A 363 4.20 -34.83 13.08
N THR A 364 4.46 -33.75 13.79
CA THR A 364 4.61 -32.44 13.25
C THR A 364 5.82 -31.73 13.81
N THR A 365 6.58 -31.09 12.95
CA THR A 365 7.76 -30.32 13.34
C THR A 365 7.68 -28.92 12.75
N LEU A 366 7.75 -27.93 13.63
CA LEU A 366 7.98 -26.56 13.26
C LEU A 366 9.49 -26.33 13.12
N TYR A 367 9.91 -25.94 11.94
CA TYR A 367 11.29 -25.58 11.65
C TYR A 367 11.39 -24.11 11.30
N VAL A 368 12.13 -23.37 12.09
CA VAL A 368 12.39 -21.95 11.85
C VAL A 368 13.86 -21.77 11.51
N ASN A 369 14.10 -21.21 10.34
CA ASN A 369 15.43 -20.95 9.80
C ASN A 369 15.68 -19.46 9.66
N TYR A 370 16.86 -19.00 10.07
CA TYR A 370 17.28 -17.63 9.85
C TYR A 370 18.06 -17.49 8.58
N LEU A 371 17.56 -16.66 7.67
CA LEU A 371 18.33 -16.20 6.51
C LEU A 371 19.23 -15.05 6.93
N SER A 372 20.24 -15.36 7.73
CA SER A 372 21.12 -14.37 8.35
C SER A 372 22.19 -13.81 7.44
N ALA A 373 22.33 -14.33 6.20
CA ALA A 373 23.34 -13.87 5.27
C ALA A 373 23.05 -12.47 4.71
N TYR A 374 21.78 -12.05 4.73
CA TYR A 374 21.33 -10.81 4.12
C TYR A 374 20.44 -10.02 5.06
N LEU A 375 20.61 -8.70 5.00
CA LEU A 375 19.76 -7.72 5.66
C LEU A 375 19.07 -6.88 4.59
N VAL A 376 17.77 -6.72 4.69
CA VAL A 376 17.02 -5.83 3.81
C VAL A 376 16.84 -4.49 4.52
N GLU A 377 17.40 -3.43 3.96
CA GLU A 377 17.18 -2.07 4.41
C GLU A 377 16.08 -1.46 3.55
N ILE A 378 15.00 -1.07 4.19
CA ILE A 378 13.84 -0.43 3.54
C ILE A 378 13.88 1.03 3.87
N GLU A 379 14.17 1.85 2.87
CA GLU A 379 14.16 3.29 2.97
C GLU A 379 12.88 3.84 2.34
N GLN A 380 12.05 4.49 3.14
CA GLN A 380 10.89 5.17 2.61
C GLN A 380 11.30 6.56 2.13
N GLN A 381 11.38 6.70 0.82
CA GLN A 381 11.64 7.98 0.18
C GLN A 381 10.31 8.63 -0.23
N ASN A 382 10.12 9.88 0.17
CA ASN A 382 9.02 10.67 -0.33
C ASN A 382 9.23 10.93 -1.83
N ILE A 383 8.25 10.56 -2.66
CA ILE A 383 8.29 10.81 -4.11
C ILE A 383 8.51 12.30 -4.40
N MET A 384 8.00 13.16 -3.53
CA MET A 384 8.07 14.60 -3.69
C MET A 384 8.65 15.25 -2.44
N GLY A 385 9.92 15.62 -2.49
CA GLY A 385 10.55 16.42 -1.47
C GLY A 385 10.03 17.88 -1.48
N PRO A 386 10.22 18.66 -0.40
CA PRO A 386 9.73 20.03 -0.33
C PRO A 386 10.30 20.93 -1.43
N VAL A 387 11.53 20.70 -1.86
CA VAL A 387 12.17 21.45 -2.96
C VAL A 387 11.54 21.08 -4.30
N SER A 388 11.32 19.81 -4.55
CA SER A 388 10.64 19.33 -5.77
C SER A 388 9.22 19.90 -5.84
N PHE A 389 8.49 19.89 -4.72
CA PHE A 389 7.16 20.48 -4.65
C PHE A 389 7.15 21.97 -5.02
N LEU A 390 8.07 22.76 -4.47
CA LEU A 390 8.17 24.19 -4.80
C LEU A 390 8.56 24.43 -6.26
N ALA A 391 9.44 23.59 -6.82
CA ALA A 391 9.83 23.67 -8.23
C ALA A 391 8.64 23.34 -9.16
N ASP A 392 7.90 22.28 -8.86
CA ASP A 392 6.72 21.88 -9.63
C ASP A 392 5.61 22.93 -9.53
N LEU A 393 5.39 23.49 -8.33
CA LEU A 393 4.42 24.57 -8.12
C LEU A 393 4.79 25.83 -8.90
N GLY A 394 6.07 26.20 -8.89
CA GLY A 394 6.56 27.36 -9.64
C GLY A 394 6.47 27.17 -11.15
N GLY A 395 6.88 26.02 -11.65
CA GLY A 395 6.77 25.65 -13.06
C GLY A 395 5.32 25.66 -13.54
N LEU A 396 4.43 25.07 -12.76
CA LEU A 396 3.00 25.01 -13.04
C LEU A 396 2.36 26.41 -13.09
N TYR A 397 2.71 27.28 -12.14
CA TYR A 397 2.24 28.66 -12.10
C TYR A 397 2.66 29.43 -13.38
N CYS A 398 3.92 29.31 -13.79
CA CYS A 398 4.42 29.94 -15.02
C CYS A 398 3.70 29.42 -16.26
N ILE A 399 3.47 28.11 -16.37
CA ILE A 399 2.74 27.51 -17.50
C ILE A 399 1.30 28.02 -17.55
N CYS A 400 0.58 28.03 -16.41
CA CYS A 400 -0.79 28.52 -16.33
C CYS A 400 -0.91 29.96 -16.78
N ILE A 401 -0.04 30.84 -16.30
CA ILE A 401 -0.02 32.25 -16.74
C ILE A 401 0.32 32.34 -18.21
N GLY A 402 1.31 31.61 -18.69
CA GLY A 402 1.74 31.63 -20.09
C GLY A 402 0.63 31.26 -21.06
N ILE A 403 -0.11 30.18 -20.76
CA ILE A 403 -1.23 29.71 -21.59
C ILE A 403 -2.34 30.76 -21.65
N PHE A 404 -2.80 31.27 -20.52
CA PHE A 404 -3.89 32.24 -20.49
C PHE A 404 -3.48 33.57 -21.06
N PHE A 405 -2.24 33.98 -20.87
CA PHE A 405 -1.69 35.17 -21.48
C PHE A 405 -1.65 35.08 -23.03
N TYR A 406 -1.25 33.91 -23.54
CA TYR A 406 -1.28 33.64 -24.97
C TYR A 406 -2.72 33.78 -25.55
N PHE A 407 -3.68 33.14 -24.90
CA PHE A 407 -5.08 33.22 -25.29
C PHE A 407 -5.62 34.65 -25.22
N LEU A 408 -5.29 35.39 -24.16
CA LEU A 408 -5.69 36.80 -24.05
C LEU A 408 -5.19 37.64 -25.24
N VAL A 409 -3.90 37.52 -25.55
CA VAL A 409 -3.27 38.23 -26.64
C VAL A 409 -3.95 37.87 -27.96
N GLN A 410 -4.24 36.60 -28.21
CA GLN A 410 -4.93 36.16 -29.42
C GLN A 410 -6.38 36.68 -29.48
N CYS A 411 -7.11 36.68 -28.40
CA CYS A 411 -8.46 37.22 -28.34
C CYS A 411 -8.48 38.72 -28.55
N GLU A 412 -7.59 39.48 -27.92
CA GLU A 412 -7.48 40.94 -28.14
C GLU A 412 -7.13 41.27 -29.59
N TYR A 413 -6.21 40.52 -30.19
CA TYR A 413 -5.84 40.68 -31.57
C TYR A 413 -7.04 40.47 -32.52
N ARG A 414 -7.79 39.37 -32.30
CA ARG A 414 -8.99 39.09 -33.15
C ARG A 414 -10.09 40.13 -32.97
N ILE A 415 -10.35 40.57 -31.73
CA ILE A 415 -11.35 41.62 -31.48
C ILE A 415 -10.93 42.94 -32.15
N LYS A 416 -9.66 43.31 -32.06
CA LYS A 416 -9.14 44.49 -32.73
C LYS A 416 -9.23 44.37 -34.26
N LYS A 417 -8.94 43.19 -34.83
CA LYS A 417 -9.07 42.90 -36.25
C LYS A 417 -10.52 43.07 -36.72
N LEU A 418 -11.48 42.44 -36.02
CA LEU A 418 -12.91 42.55 -36.34
C LEU A 418 -13.43 44.00 -36.27
N ARG A 419 -12.95 44.77 -35.27
CA ARG A 419 -13.33 46.19 -35.12
C ARG A 419 -12.72 47.07 -36.21
N ASN A 420 -11.60 46.69 -36.79
CA ASN A 420 -10.93 47.45 -37.86
C ASN A 420 -11.42 47.06 -39.27
N GLU A 421 -12.00 45.88 -39.48
CA GLU A 421 -12.56 45.44 -40.75
C GLU A 421 -13.81 46.24 -41.15
N ASP A 422 -14.54 46.85 -40.18
CA ASP A 422 -15.72 47.67 -40.45
C ASP A 422 -15.44 49.12 -40.95
N SER A 423 -14.18 49.52 -41.04
CA SER A 423 -13.81 50.88 -41.49
C SER A 423 -12.74 50.87 -42.58
N THR A 424 -13.15 50.54 -43.82
CA THR A 424 -12.27 50.15 -44.93
C THR A 424 -11.33 51.20 -45.46
N MET A 425 -11.39 52.46 -45.08
CA MET A 425 -10.55 53.51 -45.67
C MET A 425 -9.71 54.36 -44.71
N ARG A 426 -9.91 54.27 -43.39
CA ARG A 426 -9.03 54.96 -42.41
C ARG A 426 -7.77 54.18 -42.03
N ASN A 427 -7.63 52.99 -42.52
CA ASN A 427 -6.81 51.99 -41.89
C ASN A 427 -5.42 51.71 -42.46
N ILE A 428 -5.08 52.13 -43.63
CA ILE A 428 -3.73 51.91 -44.20
C ILE A 428 -2.67 52.69 -43.39
N ARG A 429 -3.03 53.87 -42.90
CA ARG A 429 -2.11 54.68 -42.07
C ARG A 429 -1.96 54.19 -40.64
N ASN A 430 -2.96 53.51 -40.08
CA ASN A 430 -2.90 52.95 -38.72
C ASN A 430 -2.27 51.57 -38.69
N ARG A 431 -2.25 50.81 -39.79
CA ARG A 431 -1.62 49.47 -39.84
C ARG A 431 -0.11 49.51 -39.57
N LEU A 432 0.60 50.46 -40.18
CA LEU A 432 2.04 50.62 -39.97
C LEU A 432 2.40 51.04 -38.51
N LYS A 433 1.55 51.89 -37.90
CA LYS A 433 1.74 52.27 -36.48
C LYS A 433 1.38 51.14 -35.52
N ALA A 434 0.34 50.35 -35.81
CA ALA A 434 -0.06 49.22 -35.00
C ALA A 434 0.97 48.07 -35.05
N GLN A 435 1.56 47.84 -36.22
CA GLN A 435 2.59 46.80 -36.38
C GLN A 435 3.88 47.15 -35.62
N LYS A 436 4.34 48.41 -35.69
CA LYS A 436 5.47 48.89 -34.89
C LYS A 436 5.22 48.86 -33.37
N ARG A 437 3.96 49.08 -32.94
CA ARG A 437 3.57 48.96 -31.53
C ARG A 437 3.51 47.49 -31.08
N TRP A 438 3.03 46.59 -31.96
CA TRP A 438 2.98 45.18 -31.72
C TRP A 438 4.36 44.53 -31.53
N ASP A 439 5.31 44.90 -32.36
CA ASP A 439 6.69 44.45 -32.27
C ASP A 439 7.35 44.89 -30.94
N LYS A 440 7.03 46.11 -30.47
CA LYS A 440 7.48 46.58 -29.15
C LYS A 440 6.85 45.83 -27.99
N VAL A 441 5.56 45.47 -28.06
CA VAL A 441 4.85 44.68 -27.05
C VAL A 441 5.35 43.23 -27.04
N SER A 442 5.53 42.66 -28.22
CA SER A 442 6.13 41.32 -28.36
C SER A 442 7.56 41.24 -27.80
N ALA A 443 8.38 42.26 -28.08
CA ALA A 443 9.73 42.34 -27.52
C ALA A 443 9.73 42.53 -25.98
N PHE A 444 8.78 43.30 -25.45
CA PHE A 444 8.60 43.49 -24.01
C PHE A 444 8.13 42.19 -23.32
N LEU A 445 7.21 41.46 -23.97
CA LEU A 445 6.70 40.17 -23.45
C LEU A 445 7.79 39.12 -23.43
N ARG A 446 8.64 39.06 -24.48
CA ARG A 446 9.82 38.18 -24.45
C ARG A 446 10.79 38.55 -23.30
N LYS A 447 11.02 39.85 -23.09
CA LYS A 447 11.87 40.32 -21.97
C LYS A 447 11.26 39.98 -20.61
N GLN A 448 9.95 40.14 -20.42
CA GLN A 448 9.29 39.76 -19.17
C GLN A 448 9.30 38.24 -18.93
N LEU A 449 9.07 37.45 -19.98
CA LEU A 449 9.12 35.98 -19.88
C LEU A 449 10.55 35.50 -19.53
N VAL A 450 11.57 36.06 -20.18
CA VAL A 450 12.97 35.80 -19.88
C VAL A 450 13.34 36.28 -18.47
N PHE A 451 12.81 37.43 -18.03
CA PHE A 451 13.06 37.98 -16.69
C PHE A 451 12.39 37.13 -15.58
N CYS A 452 11.14 36.65 -15.80
CA CYS A 452 10.50 35.70 -14.88
C CYS A 452 11.27 34.40 -14.79
N ILE A 453 11.67 33.81 -15.91
CA ILE A 453 12.46 32.59 -15.94
C ILE A 453 13.84 32.82 -15.33
N GLY A 454 14.51 33.93 -15.66
CA GLY A 454 15.84 34.27 -15.14
C GLY A 454 15.84 34.58 -13.64
N LYS A 455 14.82 35.30 -13.15
CA LYS A 455 14.70 35.61 -11.71
C LYS A 455 14.43 34.33 -10.91
N PHE A 456 13.61 33.43 -11.44
CA PHE A 456 13.35 32.12 -10.83
C PHE A 456 14.59 31.24 -10.84
N TYR A 457 15.37 31.27 -11.91
CA TYR A 457 16.63 30.53 -12.01
C TYR A 457 17.69 31.05 -11.02
N ILE A 458 17.77 32.37 -10.85
CA ILE A 458 18.70 33.02 -9.88
C ILE A 458 18.26 32.74 -8.44
N GLU A 459 16.97 32.80 -8.10
CA GLU A 459 16.48 32.46 -6.75
C GLU A 459 16.70 30.97 -6.44
N ILE A 460 16.57 30.07 -7.39
CA ILE A 460 16.90 28.65 -7.23
C ILE A 460 18.41 28.45 -7.04
N GLN A 461 19.28 29.16 -7.81
CA GLN A 461 20.73 29.09 -7.61
C GLN A 461 21.16 29.64 -6.24
N PHE A 462 20.53 30.71 -5.73
CA PHE A 462 20.81 31.22 -4.37
C PHE A 462 20.36 30.28 -3.26
N LEU A 463 19.32 29.50 -3.48
CA LEU A 463 18.87 28.46 -2.54
C LEU A 463 19.79 27.22 -2.54
N PHE A 464 20.42 26.90 -3.67
CA PHE A 464 21.33 25.76 -3.79
C PHE A 464 22.80 26.07 -3.51
N LEU A 465 23.21 27.32 -3.62
CA LEU A 465 24.58 27.80 -3.34
C LEU A 465 24.66 28.62 -2.03
N GLY A 466 23.93 28.13 -1.00
CA GLY A 466 24.14 28.64 0.37
C GLY A 466 25.61 28.57 0.74
N PRO A 467 26.12 29.54 1.50
CA PRO A 467 27.55 29.76 1.66
C PRO A 467 28.22 28.56 2.32
N GLN A 468 29.02 27.85 1.58
CA GLN A 468 30.11 27.07 2.14
C GLN A 468 31.17 28.08 2.61
N MET A 469 31.02 28.62 3.81
CA MET A 469 32.07 29.32 4.53
C MET A 469 32.07 28.91 6.00
N GLY A 470 33.17 28.33 6.39
CA GLY A 470 33.58 28.13 7.78
C GLY A 470 33.76 26.71 8.18
#